data_05210d9f1b0a60c53643b27b034101ca
#
_entry.id   05210d9f1b0a60c53643b27b034101ca
#
_cell.length_a   1.000
_cell.length_b   1.000
_cell.length_c   1.000
_cell.angle_alpha   90.00
_cell.angle_beta   90.00
_cell.angle_gamma   90.00
#
_symmetry.space_group_name_H-M   'P 1'
#
loop_
_entity.id
_entity.type
_entity.pdbx_description
1 polymer ?
#
loop_
_entity_poly.entity_id
_entity_poly.type
_entity_poly.pdbx_seq_one_letter_code
_entity_poly.pdbx_strand_id
1 'polypeptide(L)'
;MAIQKIDDIYELLKGNTQKKRLVVAYANDSHSIEAVNKAVEMGIVEATLCGDENEIKKVCAEHGFDISRFKIVHEPVDTKAAAKAVQMVRDKEADFIMKGLVSTDKYMRAILNKDCGLLPPKATLSHVVVIECPNYHKLLVFSDAAIIPAPDFSQKMAIVKYVTQIANALGVQRPKVAMISATEQVLPKVESTTDAAILAKMGERGQLGNIDIDGPLALDVAIDKEAAEIKKIKSPVAGDADCLVFPNIESGNVFYKTNTKLANARQGAILVGATAPSVLSSRGDSVDAKLNSIALAALFAK
;
A
#
# COMPACT_ATOMS: atom_id res chain seq x y z
N MET A 1 -14.18 -13.75 -7.88
CA MET A 1 -14.73 -13.38 -6.56
C MET A 1 -13.77 -12.37 -5.93
N ALA A 2 -14.28 -11.43 -5.11
CA ALA A 2 -13.41 -10.51 -4.38
C ALA A 2 -12.62 -11.27 -3.30
N ILE A 3 -11.37 -10.91 -3.14
CA ILE A 3 -10.47 -11.40 -2.10
C ILE A 3 -10.95 -10.88 -0.75
N GLN A 4 -11.13 -11.77 0.23
CA GLN A 4 -11.69 -11.43 1.53
C GLN A 4 -10.63 -11.41 2.65
N LYS A 5 -9.52 -12.14 2.46
CA LYS A 5 -8.42 -12.27 3.42
C LYS A 5 -7.08 -12.07 2.75
N ILE A 6 -6.08 -11.66 3.52
CA ILE A 6 -4.70 -11.51 3.01
C ILE A 6 -4.16 -12.85 2.50
N ASP A 7 -4.52 -13.96 3.14
CA ASP A 7 -4.06 -15.29 2.71
C ASP A 7 -4.56 -15.66 1.30
N ASP A 8 -5.73 -15.17 0.91
CA ASP A 8 -6.26 -15.40 -0.46
C ASP A 8 -5.38 -14.74 -1.54
N ILE A 9 -4.67 -13.63 -1.17
CA ILE A 9 -3.68 -13.01 -2.07
C ILE A 9 -2.54 -13.98 -2.35
N TYR A 10 -2.05 -14.68 -1.33
CA TYR A 10 -0.97 -15.67 -1.49
C TYR A 10 -1.40 -16.81 -2.40
N GLU A 11 -2.60 -17.35 -2.18
CA GLU A 11 -3.11 -18.46 -3.00
C GLU A 11 -3.28 -18.04 -4.47
N LEU A 12 -3.77 -16.83 -4.72
CA LEU A 12 -3.86 -16.30 -6.07
C LEU A 12 -2.49 -16.18 -6.74
N LEU A 13 -1.49 -15.66 -6.02
CA LEU A 13 -0.15 -15.44 -6.55
C LEU A 13 0.61 -16.77 -6.79
N LYS A 14 0.44 -17.76 -5.93
CA LYS A 14 1.00 -19.11 -6.12
C LYS A 14 0.54 -19.75 -7.42
N GLY A 15 -0.71 -19.51 -7.82
CA GLY A 15 -1.29 -20.02 -9.06
C GLY A 15 -0.73 -19.39 -10.34
N ASN A 16 -0.02 -18.25 -10.24
CA ASN A 16 0.52 -17.57 -11.40
C ASN A 16 1.73 -18.32 -11.99
N THR A 17 1.70 -18.58 -13.29
CA THR A 17 2.81 -19.22 -14.01
C THR A 17 4.03 -18.29 -14.14
N GLN A 18 3.80 -16.99 -14.29
CA GLN A 18 4.85 -15.98 -14.35
C GLN A 18 4.93 -15.25 -12.99
N LYS A 19 6.04 -15.45 -12.28
CA LYS A 19 6.28 -14.78 -11.01
C LYS A 19 6.69 -13.34 -11.24
N LYS A 20 6.27 -12.45 -10.33
CA LYS A 20 6.75 -11.06 -10.32
C LYS A 20 8.15 -10.98 -9.74
N ARG A 21 8.95 -10.09 -10.29
CA ARG A 21 10.36 -9.90 -9.92
C ARG A 21 10.48 -8.75 -8.93
N LEU A 22 10.92 -9.08 -7.74
CA LEU A 22 11.20 -8.14 -6.66
C LEU A 22 12.68 -7.76 -6.67
N VAL A 23 13.00 -6.48 -6.51
CA VAL A 23 14.34 -6.04 -6.12
C VAL A 23 14.31 -5.39 -4.74
N VAL A 24 15.24 -5.78 -3.86
CA VAL A 24 15.39 -5.22 -2.51
C VAL A 24 16.53 -4.20 -2.50
N ALA A 25 16.23 -2.97 -2.12
CA ALA A 25 17.19 -1.88 -2.03
C ALA A 25 17.96 -1.96 -0.69
N TYR A 26 19.23 -2.34 -0.73
CA TYR A 26 20.10 -2.53 0.41
C TYR A 26 19.63 -3.63 1.37
N ALA A 27 19.67 -4.86 0.88
CA ALA A 27 19.17 -6.07 1.57
C ALA A 27 20.15 -6.60 2.64
N ASN A 28 20.59 -5.74 3.55
CA ASN A 28 21.64 -6.05 4.55
C ASN A 28 21.06 -6.33 5.95
N ASP A 29 19.79 -6.70 6.06
CA ASP A 29 19.15 -7.02 7.34
C ASP A 29 18.33 -8.31 7.28
N SER A 30 18.32 -9.02 8.42
CA SER A 30 17.65 -10.32 8.53
C SER A 30 16.15 -10.26 8.32
N HIS A 31 15.46 -9.24 8.86
CA HIS A 31 14.01 -9.15 8.77
C HIS A 31 13.52 -8.95 7.32
N SER A 32 14.26 -8.15 6.53
CA SER A 32 13.93 -7.96 5.12
C SER A 32 14.21 -9.23 4.32
N ILE A 33 15.37 -9.87 4.52
CA ILE A 33 15.72 -11.12 3.84
C ILE A 33 14.76 -12.24 4.24
N GLU A 34 14.37 -12.36 5.52
CA GLU A 34 13.39 -13.36 5.97
C GLU A 34 12.03 -13.22 5.28
N ALA A 35 11.50 -12.02 5.20
CA ALA A 35 10.22 -11.77 4.52
C ALA A 35 10.30 -12.14 3.03
N VAL A 36 11.41 -11.77 2.37
CA VAL A 36 11.67 -12.11 0.97
C VAL A 36 11.87 -13.61 0.78
N ASN A 37 12.61 -14.28 1.67
CA ASN A 37 12.81 -15.73 1.62
C ASN A 37 11.46 -16.47 1.71
N LYS A 38 10.59 -16.08 2.65
CA LYS A 38 9.23 -16.63 2.75
C LYS A 38 8.44 -16.44 1.45
N ALA A 39 8.50 -15.24 0.86
CA ALA A 39 7.79 -14.96 -0.40
C ALA A 39 8.31 -15.82 -1.58
N VAL A 40 9.63 -16.05 -1.65
CA VAL A 40 10.24 -16.92 -2.67
C VAL A 40 9.89 -18.39 -2.41
N GLU A 41 9.99 -18.86 -1.16
CA GLU A 41 9.61 -20.23 -0.79
C GLU A 41 8.14 -20.55 -1.09
N MET A 42 7.27 -19.59 -0.85
CA MET A 42 5.84 -19.70 -1.20
C MET A 42 5.58 -19.62 -2.71
N GLY A 43 6.60 -19.35 -3.52
CA GLY A 43 6.48 -19.20 -4.98
C GLY A 43 5.68 -17.96 -5.40
N ILE A 44 5.69 -16.90 -4.59
CA ILE A 44 4.96 -15.64 -4.87
C ILE A 44 5.78 -14.74 -5.80
N VAL A 45 7.11 -14.67 -5.59
CA VAL A 45 8.02 -13.79 -6.32
C VAL A 45 9.33 -14.48 -6.66
N GLU A 46 10.05 -13.93 -7.64
CA GLU A 46 11.51 -14.07 -7.78
C GLU A 46 12.17 -12.84 -7.16
N ALA A 47 13.31 -12.99 -6.50
CA ALA A 47 13.93 -11.90 -5.78
C ALA A 47 15.39 -11.65 -6.15
N THR A 48 15.73 -10.36 -6.28
CA THR A 48 17.08 -9.85 -6.39
C THR A 48 17.41 -9.04 -5.13
N LEU A 49 18.50 -9.42 -4.44
CA LEU A 49 19.01 -8.72 -3.27
C LEU A 49 20.14 -7.78 -3.71
N CYS A 50 19.90 -6.46 -3.65
CA CYS A 50 20.94 -5.46 -3.92
C CYS A 50 21.51 -4.96 -2.60
N GLY A 51 22.83 -5.08 -2.39
CA GLY A 51 23.49 -4.71 -1.15
C GLY A 51 24.94 -5.23 -1.06
N ASP A 52 25.52 -5.19 0.12
CA ASP A 52 26.82 -5.82 0.34
C ASP A 52 26.70 -7.34 0.32
N GLU A 53 27.27 -7.95 -0.69
CA GLU A 53 27.21 -9.41 -0.90
C GLU A 53 27.75 -10.20 0.30
N ASN A 54 28.79 -9.72 0.98
CA ASN A 54 29.36 -10.41 2.13
C ASN A 54 28.40 -10.37 3.33
N GLU A 55 27.77 -9.22 3.59
CA GLU A 55 26.77 -9.09 4.65
C GLU A 55 25.51 -9.91 4.31
N ILE A 56 25.05 -9.91 3.07
CA ILE A 56 23.92 -10.74 2.63
C ILE A 56 24.24 -12.23 2.86
N LYS A 57 25.43 -12.70 2.44
CA LYS A 57 25.88 -14.09 2.66
C LYS A 57 25.94 -14.45 4.15
N LYS A 58 26.47 -13.54 4.96
CA LYS A 58 26.55 -13.71 6.41
C LYS A 58 25.16 -13.84 7.04
N VAL A 59 24.24 -12.90 6.74
CA VAL A 59 22.87 -12.96 7.24
C VAL A 59 22.17 -14.25 6.81
N CYS A 60 22.30 -14.66 5.55
CA CYS A 60 21.71 -15.92 5.07
C CYS A 60 22.27 -17.13 5.84
N ALA A 61 23.60 -17.19 6.07
CA ALA A 61 24.22 -18.28 6.80
C ALA A 61 23.79 -18.32 8.29
N GLU A 62 23.74 -17.18 8.95
CA GLU A 62 23.34 -17.06 10.36
C GLU A 62 21.88 -17.47 10.60
N HIS A 63 20.99 -17.23 9.62
CA HIS A 63 19.56 -17.53 9.73
C HIS A 63 19.13 -18.78 8.95
N GLY A 64 20.05 -19.48 8.28
CA GLY A 64 19.76 -20.70 7.54
C GLY A 64 18.96 -20.49 6.25
N PHE A 65 19.03 -19.30 5.65
CA PHE A 65 18.37 -19.02 4.37
C PHE A 65 19.24 -19.54 3.22
N ASP A 66 18.60 -20.22 2.26
CA ASP A 66 19.27 -20.71 1.07
C ASP A 66 19.53 -19.56 0.08
N ILE A 67 20.78 -19.10 0.05
CA ILE A 67 21.21 -17.98 -0.79
C ILE A 67 21.05 -18.26 -2.28
N SER A 68 21.05 -19.52 -2.72
CA SER A 68 20.88 -19.88 -4.14
C SER A 68 19.52 -19.51 -4.72
N ARG A 69 18.55 -19.19 -3.87
CA ARG A 69 17.20 -18.75 -4.26
C ARG A 69 17.15 -17.31 -4.72
N PHE A 70 18.22 -16.53 -4.50
CA PHE A 70 18.26 -15.11 -4.80
C PHE A 70 19.28 -14.78 -5.87
N LYS A 71 18.97 -13.80 -6.72
CA LYS A 71 19.98 -13.09 -7.47
C LYS A 71 20.61 -12.04 -6.57
N ILE A 72 21.95 -11.91 -6.59
CA ILE A 72 22.63 -10.90 -5.79
C ILE A 72 23.27 -9.87 -6.72
N VAL A 73 23.05 -8.60 -6.39
CA VAL A 73 23.72 -7.46 -7.02
C VAL A 73 24.56 -6.78 -5.94
N HIS A 74 25.87 -6.93 -6.04
CA HIS A 74 26.80 -6.33 -5.08
C HIS A 74 26.86 -4.82 -5.23
N GLU A 75 26.42 -4.10 -4.20
CA GLU A 75 26.58 -2.65 -4.04
C GLU A 75 26.61 -2.32 -2.54
N PRO A 76 27.79 -2.11 -1.95
CA PRO A 76 27.96 -1.98 -0.51
C PRO A 76 27.53 -0.62 0.04
N VAL A 77 27.28 0.39 -0.82
CA VAL A 77 26.85 1.73 -0.41
C VAL A 77 25.33 1.84 -0.50
N ASP A 78 24.68 2.08 0.62
CA ASP A 78 23.22 2.05 0.76
C ASP A 78 22.47 2.97 -0.24
N THR A 79 22.99 4.19 -0.48
CA THR A 79 22.39 5.13 -1.45
C THR A 79 22.56 4.65 -2.89
N LYS A 80 23.71 4.03 -3.21
CA LYS A 80 23.95 3.45 -4.54
C LYS A 80 23.12 2.19 -4.74
N ALA A 81 22.99 1.34 -3.71
CA ALA A 81 22.12 0.17 -3.75
C ALA A 81 20.65 0.55 -4.01
N ALA A 82 20.16 1.60 -3.37
CA ALA A 82 18.83 2.13 -3.64
C ALA A 82 18.69 2.66 -5.08
N ALA A 83 19.68 3.40 -5.58
CA ALA A 83 19.68 3.90 -6.95
C ALA A 83 19.75 2.75 -7.98
N LYS A 84 20.58 1.72 -7.72
CA LYS A 84 20.68 0.53 -8.57
C LYS A 84 19.37 -0.25 -8.61
N ALA A 85 18.71 -0.44 -7.45
CA ALA A 85 17.42 -1.11 -7.40
C ALA A 85 16.34 -0.32 -8.19
N VAL A 86 16.31 1.00 -8.08
CA VAL A 86 15.43 1.87 -8.89
C VAL A 86 15.73 1.71 -10.38
N GLN A 87 17.02 1.68 -10.77
CA GLN A 87 17.42 1.48 -12.15
C GLN A 87 16.92 0.14 -12.71
N MET A 88 17.03 -0.95 -11.94
CA MET A 88 16.53 -2.28 -12.35
C MET A 88 15.03 -2.28 -12.64
N VAL A 89 14.23 -1.53 -11.86
CA VAL A 89 12.79 -1.35 -12.14
C VAL A 89 12.58 -0.57 -13.44
N ARG A 90 13.34 0.48 -13.68
CA ARG A 90 13.26 1.28 -14.92
C ARG A 90 13.59 0.45 -16.14
N ASP A 91 14.62 -0.37 -16.05
CA ASP A 91 15.10 -1.24 -17.12
C ASP A 91 14.23 -2.50 -17.30
N LYS A 92 13.15 -2.61 -16.51
CA LYS A 92 12.24 -3.77 -16.50
C LYS A 92 12.93 -5.09 -16.15
N GLU A 93 14.02 -5.03 -15.41
CA GLU A 93 14.67 -6.20 -14.80
C GLU A 93 13.94 -6.64 -13.52
N ALA A 94 13.20 -5.71 -12.87
CA ALA A 94 12.31 -5.96 -11.76
C ALA A 94 10.94 -5.29 -11.97
N ASP A 95 9.89 -5.87 -11.42
CA ASP A 95 8.51 -5.39 -11.56
C ASP A 95 8.11 -4.48 -10.41
N PHE A 96 8.78 -4.61 -9.26
CA PHE A 96 8.57 -3.75 -8.10
C PHE A 96 9.80 -3.74 -7.18
N ILE A 97 9.83 -2.78 -6.25
CA ILE A 97 10.97 -2.54 -5.36
C ILE A 97 10.54 -2.59 -3.90
N MET A 98 11.42 -3.11 -3.03
CA MET A 98 11.24 -3.09 -1.58
C MET A 98 12.41 -2.38 -0.90
N LYS A 99 12.11 -1.60 0.13
CA LYS A 99 13.11 -1.04 1.03
C LYS A 99 13.69 -2.13 1.95
N GLY A 100 15.01 -2.29 1.95
CA GLY A 100 15.75 -3.05 2.95
C GLY A 100 16.26 -2.17 4.11
N LEU A 101 17.53 -2.29 4.46
CA LEU A 101 18.14 -1.57 5.59
C LEU A 101 18.36 -0.08 5.33
N VAL A 102 18.35 0.37 4.09
CA VAL A 102 18.47 1.79 3.73
C VAL A 102 17.46 2.65 4.46
N SER A 103 17.84 3.88 4.87
CA SER A 103 16.90 4.80 5.54
C SER A 103 15.75 5.21 4.61
N THR A 104 14.58 5.51 5.19
CA THR A 104 13.40 5.93 4.43
C THR A 104 13.69 7.17 3.57
N ASP A 105 14.41 8.15 4.09
CA ASP A 105 14.78 9.36 3.35
C ASP A 105 15.62 9.04 2.11
N LYS A 106 16.67 8.21 2.23
CA LYS A 106 17.51 7.80 1.12
C LYS A 106 16.75 6.99 0.07
N TYR A 107 15.89 6.08 0.52
CA TYR A 107 15.03 5.28 -0.34
C TYR A 107 14.05 6.17 -1.12
N MET A 108 13.38 7.09 -0.42
CA MET A 108 12.45 8.02 -1.06
C MET A 108 13.15 8.95 -2.04
N ARG A 109 14.36 9.43 -1.73
CA ARG A 109 15.16 10.24 -2.68
C ARG A 109 15.48 9.49 -3.96
N ALA A 110 15.75 8.19 -3.90
CA ALA A 110 15.99 7.38 -5.09
C ALA A 110 14.71 7.24 -5.94
N ILE A 111 13.56 6.96 -5.32
CA ILE A 111 12.26 6.85 -6.01
C ILE A 111 11.82 8.17 -6.62
N LEU A 112 11.99 9.28 -5.89
CA LEU A 112 11.54 10.62 -6.27
C LEU A 112 12.53 11.39 -7.14
N ASN A 113 13.69 10.80 -7.48
CA ASN A 113 14.67 11.45 -8.33
C ASN A 113 14.04 11.86 -9.67
N LYS A 114 14.19 13.12 -10.06
CA LYS A 114 13.52 13.66 -11.25
C LYS A 114 14.05 13.07 -12.55
N ASP A 115 15.33 12.72 -12.60
CA ASP A 115 15.99 12.24 -13.83
C ASP A 115 15.96 10.72 -13.96
N CYS A 116 16.12 10.03 -12.82
CA CYS A 116 16.28 8.57 -12.79
C CYS A 116 15.40 7.84 -11.76
N GLY A 117 14.41 8.50 -11.19
CA GLY A 117 13.46 7.89 -10.26
C GLY A 117 12.29 7.19 -10.95
N LEU A 118 11.29 6.83 -10.15
CA LEU A 118 10.11 6.10 -10.59
C LEU A 118 8.83 6.95 -10.64
N LEU A 119 8.85 8.18 -10.10
CA LEU A 119 7.67 9.02 -10.09
C LEU A 119 7.54 9.82 -11.39
N PRO A 120 6.47 9.63 -12.17
CA PRO A 120 6.22 10.45 -13.36
C PRO A 120 6.03 11.93 -13.02
N PRO A 121 6.34 12.84 -13.93
CA PRO A 121 6.10 14.28 -13.72
C PRO A 121 4.63 14.54 -13.33
N LYS A 122 4.42 15.38 -12.32
CA LYS A 122 3.10 15.77 -11.79
C LYS A 122 2.29 14.62 -11.16
N ALA A 123 2.83 13.41 -11.03
CA ALA A 123 2.15 12.33 -10.34
C ALA A 123 2.19 12.57 -8.82
N THR A 124 1.14 12.14 -8.15
CA THR A 124 1.04 12.12 -6.69
C THR A 124 1.51 10.78 -6.18
N LEU A 125 2.49 10.75 -5.28
CA LEU A 125 2.86 9.53 -4.58
C LEU A 125 2.03 9.43 -3.31
N SER A 126 1.47 8.25 -3.01
CA SER A 126 0.66 8.02 -1.82
C SER A 126 0.92 6.65 -1.21
N HIS A 127 0.62 6.49 0.07
CA HIS A 127 0.78 5.24 0.81
C HIS A 127 -0.58 4.59 1.03
N VAL A 128 -0.84 3.50 0.30
CA VAL A 128 -2.07 2.73 0.40
C VAL A 128 -1.84 1.50 1.26
N VAL A 129 -2.76 1.27 2.19
CA VAL A 129 -2.76 0.13 3.10
C VAL A 129 -3.97 -0.74 2.82
N VAL A 130 -3.76 -2.04 2.80
CA VAL A 130 -4.81 -3.06 2.86
C VAL A 130 -4.75 -3.70 4.23
N ILE A 131 -5.89 -3.72 4.92
CA ILE A 131 -5.98 -4.23 6.27
C ILE A 131 -7.07 -5.32 6.37
N GLU A 132 -6.73 -6.41 7.05
CA GLU A 132 -7.65 -7.45 7.51
C GLU A 132 -7.89 -7.25 9.00
N CYS A 133 -9.01 -6.60 9.32
CA CYS A 133 -9.40 -6.34 10.71
C CYS A 133 -10.33 -7.46 11.19
N PRO A 134 -10.08 -8.10 12.35
CA PRO A 134 -10.94 -9.17 12.88
C PRO A 134 -12.40 -8.75 13.09
N ASN A 135 -12.62 -7.45 13.30
CA ASN A 135 -13.93 -6.87 13.59
C ASN A 135 -14.61 -6.26 12.34
N TYR A 136 -14.07 -6.50 11.16
CA TYR A 136 -14.67 -6.04 9.90
C TYR A 136 -14.79 -7.20 8.91
N HIS A 137 -15.91 -7.28 8.21
CA HIS A 137 -16.30 -8.48 7.45
C HIS A 137 -15.57 -8.68 6.12
N LYS A 138 -14.73 -7.73 5.69
CA LYS A 138 -13.96 -7.77 4.43
C LYS A 138 -12.64 -7.02 4.57
N LEU A 139 -11.77 -7.12 3.57
CA LEU A 139 -10.57 -6.29 3.50
C LEU A 139 -10.95 -4.82 3.35
N LEU A 140 -10.22 -3.95 4.04
CA LEU A 140 -10.40 -2.52 3.99
C LEU A 140 -9.14 -1.87 3.40
N VAL A 141 -9.32 -1.07 2.35
CA VAL A 141 -8.25 -0.33 1.68
C VAL A 141 -8.28 1.12 2.14
N PHE A 142 -7.16 1.70 2.55
CA PHE A 142 -7.18 3.11 2.95
C PHE A 142 -5.89 3.87 2.63
N SER A 143 -5.99 5.19 2.59
CA SER A 143 -4.92 6.13 2.28
C SER A 143 -5.28 7.57 2.73
N ASP A 144 -4.32 8.47 2.94
CA ASP A 144 -2.89 8.30 3.07
C ASP A 144 -2.52 8.08 4.54
N ALA A 145 -1.53 7.24 4.81
CA ALA A 145 -1.13 6.94 6.18
C ALA A 145 0.35 7.31 6.48
N ALA A 146 1.14 7.77 5.48
CA ALA A 146 2.57 7.94 5.67
C ALA A 146 3.30 8.93 4.74
N ILE A 147 2.67 9.50 3.73
CA ILE A 147 3.37 10.29 2.69
C ILE A 147 2.87 11.73 2.59
N ILE A 148 1.56 11.95 2.50
CA ILE A 148 1.01 13.27 2.24
C ILE A 148 0.43 13.86 3.55
N PRO A 149 1.08 14.88 4.15
CA PRO A 149 0.62 15.42 5.43
C PRO A 149 -0.82 15.96 5.38
N ALA A 150 -1.09 16.82 4.42
CA ALA A 150 -2.40 17.43 4.21
C ALA A 150 -2.69 17.44 2.70
N PRO A 151 -3.35 16.40 2.15
CA PRO A 151 -3.61 16.32 0.72
C PRO A 151 -4.56 17.44 0.28
N ASP A 152 -4.17 18.17 -0.77
CA ASP A 152 -5.06 19.08 -1.46
C ASP A 152 -6.14 18.33 -2.26
N PHE A 153 -7.08 19.06 -2.86
CA PHE A 153 -8.19 18.45 -3.61
C PHE A 153 -7.71 17.54 -4.75
N SER A 154 -6.66 17.94 -5.48
CA SER A 154 -6.11 17.15 -6.59
C SER A 154 -5.43 15.88 -6.09
N GLN A 155 -4.75 15.96 -4.96
CA GLN A 155 -4.14 14.81 -4.28
C GLN A 155 -5.21 13.87 -3.71
N LYS A 156 -6.31 14.38 -3.14
CA LYS A 156 -7.46 13.57 -2.71
C LYS A 156 -8.09 12.81 -3.88
N MET A 157 -8.24 13.44 -5.05
CA MET A 157 -8.68 12.75 -6.27
C MET A 157 -7.72 11.62 -6.69
N ALA A 158 -6.42 11.86 -6.61
CA ALA A 158 -5.42 10.83 -6.90
C ALA A 158 -5.50 9.67 -5.89
N ILE A 159 -5.67 9.96 -4.60
CA ILE A 159 -5.85 8.97 -3.54
C ILE A 159 -7.10 8.12 -3.80
N VAL A 160 -8.25 8.73 -4.13
CA VAL A 160 -9.48 8.00 -4.51
C VAL A 160 -9.20 7.01 -5.64
N LYS A 161 -8.49 7.46 -6.69
CA LYS A 161 -8.09 6.59 -7.80
C LYS A 161 -7.22 5.42 -7.32
N TYR A 162 -6.26 5.66 -6.44
CA TYR A 162 -5.33 4.63 -5.98
C TYR A 162 -6.01 3.59 -5.10
N VAL A 163 -6.82 3.98 -4.12
CA VAL A 163 -7.55 3.03 -3.29
C VAL A 163 -8.52 2.20 -4.13
N THR A 164 -9.16 2.83 -5.14
CA THR A 164 -10.03 2.14 -6.10
C THR A 164 -9.25 1.11 -6.92
N GLN A 165 -8.06 1.45 -7.43
CA GLN A 165 -7.23 0.53 -8.20
C GLN A 165 -6.78 -0.68 -7.38
N ILE A 166 -6.43 -0.50 -6.11
CA ILE A 166 -6.08 -1.58 -5.20
C ILE A 166 -7.31 -2.44 -4.91
N ALA A 167 -8.46 -1.85 -4.61
CA ALA A 167 -9.70 -2.60 -4.40
C ALA A 167 -10.11 -3.42 -5.65
N ASN A 168 -9.94 -2.85 -6.85
CA ASN A 168 -10.16 -3.58 -8.09
C ASN A 168 -9.18 -4.75 -8.27
N ALA A 169 -7.89 -4.58 -7.92
CA ALA A 169 -6.91 -5.66 -7.95
C ALA A 169 -7.26 -6.78 -6.95
N LEU A 170 -7.93 -6.44 -5.84
CA LEU A 170 -8.50 -7.40 -4.90
C LEU A 170 -9.83 -8.01 -5.38
N GLY A 171 -10.27 -7.69 -6.61
CA GLY A 171 -11.45 -8.27 -7.24
C GLY A 171 -12.78 -7.57 -6.93
N VAL A 172 -12.77 -6.43 -6.25
CA VAL A 172 -13.96 -5.61 -6.00
C VAL A 172 -14.32 -4.85 -7.29
N GLN A 173 -15.44 -5.20 -7.92
CA GLN A 173 -15.81 -4.66 -9.24
C GLN A 173 -16.28 -3.20 -9.20
N ARG A 174 -16.93 -2.80 -8.11
CA ARG A 174 -17.44 -1.45 -7.88
C ARG A 174 -17.14 -1.05 -6.44
N PRO A 175 -15.93 -0.55 -6.17
CA PRO A 175 -15.52 -0.20 -4.81
C PRO A 175 -16.38 0.90 -4.18
N LYS A 176 -16.71 0.72 -2.91
CA LYS A 176 -17.40 1.68 -2.06
C LYS A 176 -16.38 2.53 -1.32
N VAL A 177 -16.25 3.79 -1.71
CA VAL A 177 -15.23 4.71 -1.20
C VAL A 177 -15.85 5.71 -0.23
N ALA A 178 -15.43 5.69 1.03
CA ALA A 178 -15.83 6.65 2.04
C ALA A 178 -14.80 7.79 2.16
N MET A 179 -15.24 9.02 1.96
CA MET A 179 -14.44 10.21 2.24
C MET A 179 -14.60 10.58 3.72
N ILE A 180 -13.55 10.30 4.51
CA ILE A 180 -13.61 10.40 5.98
C ILE A 180 -13.54 11.84 6.45
N SER A 181 -14.42 12.18 7.39
CA SER A 181 -14.43 13.42 8.14
C SER A 181 -14.92 13.17 9.58
N ALA A 182 -15.02 14.20 10.40
CA ALA A 182 -15.53 14.10 11.76
C ALA A 182 -17.05 14.23 11.87
N THR A 183 -17.75 14.42 10.74
CA THR A 183 -19.20 14.68 10.68
C THR A 183 -19.72 14.33 9.29
N GLU A 184 -21.05 14.09 9.18
CA GLU A 184 -21.76 13.89 7.93
C GLU A 184 -22.31 15.22 7.35
N GLN A 185 -22.15 16.34 8.08
CA GLN A 185 -22.60 17.65 7.61
C GLN A 185 -21.56 18.31 6.71
N VAL A 186 -22.01 18.88 5.60
CA VAL A 186 -21.16 19.71 4.75
C VAL A 186 -21.01 21.10 5.37
N LEU A 187 -19.85 21.36 5.94
CA LEU A 187 -19.52 22.61 6.63
C LEU A 187 -18.57 23.43 5.76
N PRO A 188 -18.99 24.60 5.22
CA PRO A 188 -18.18 25.39 4.27
C PRO A 188 -16.78 25.81 4.76
N LYS A 189 -16.58 25.87 6.08
CA LYS A 189 -15.30 26.23 6.69
C LYS A 189 -14.40 25.02 7.03
N VAL A 190 -14.88 23.81 6.79
CA VAL A 190 -14.16 22.56 7.08
C VAL A 190 -13.84 21.85 5.77
N GLU A 191 -12.63 22.03 5.29
CA GLU A 191 -12.17 21.54 3.97
C GLU A 191 -12.44 20.05 3.76
N SER A 192 -12.22 19.21 4.78
CA SER A 192 -12.50 17.77 4.66
C SER A 192 -13.93 17.45 4.29
N THR A 193 -14.90 18.27 4.72
CA THR A 193 -16.33 18.07 4.42
C THR A 193 -16.71 18.60 3.04
N THR A 194 -16.13 19.73 2.62
CA THR A 194 -16.43 20.32 1.31
C THR A 194 -15.80 19.51 0.18
N ASP A 195 -14.55 19.07 0.33
CA ASP A 195 -13.90 18.21 -0.63
C ASP A 195 -14.59 16.86 -0.78
N ALA A 196 -15.00 16.27 0.36
CA ALA A 196 -15.77 15.03 0.37
C ALA A 196 -17.07 15.15 -0.41
N ALA A 197 -17.85 16.22 -0.18
CA ALA A 197 -19.09 16.47 -0.88
C ALA A 197 -18.90 16.68 -2.39
N ILE A 198 -17.82 17.38 -2.79
CA ILE A 198 -17.49 17.58 -4.20
C ILE A 198 -17.14 16.24 -4.85
N LEU A 199 -16.26 15.43 -4.22
CA LEU A 199 -15.85 14.12 -4.73
C LEU A 199 -17.04 13.14 -4.79
N ALA A 200 -17.91 13.13 -3.78
CA ALA A 200 -19.14 12.34 -3.81
C ALA A 200 -20.02 12.72 -5.02
N LYS A 201 -20.19 14.02 -5.29
CA LYS A 201 -20.96 14.48 -6.45
C LYS A 201 -20.28 14.16 -7.78
N MET A 202 -18.95 14.21 -7.84
CA MET A 202 -18.20 13.78 -9.02
C MET A 202 -18.39 12.28 -9.29
N GLY A 203 -18.39 11.46 -8.25
CA GLY A 203 -18.64 10.03 -8.37
C GLY A 203 -20.05 9.72 -8.86
N GLU A 204 -21.07 10.35 -8.27
CA GLU A 204 -22.48 10.25 -8.73
C GLU A 204 -22.64 10.57 -10.23
N ARG A 205 -21.82 11.49 -10.75
CA ARG A 205 -21.79 11.86 -12.18
C ARG A 205 -20.87 11.00 -13.04
N GLY A 206 -20.26 9.94 -12.48
CA GLY A 206 -19.38 9.03 -13.20
C GLY A 206 -18.00 9.60 -13.56
N GLN A 207 -17.60 10.76 -13.00
CA GLN A 207 -16.32 11.40 -13.30
C GLN A 207 -15.11 10.68 -12.67
N LEU A 208 -15.35 9.80 -11.70
CA LEU A 208 -14.31 9.03 -10.98
C LEU A 208 -14.27 7.55 -11.37
N GLY A 209 -14.98 7.17 -12.43
CA GLY A 209 -15.04 5.78 -12.91
C GLY A 209 -16.14 4.95 -12.25
N ASN A 210 -16.00 3.62 -12.28
CA ASN A 210 -17.01 2.68 -11.77
C ASN A 210 -16.85 2.47 -10.27
N ILE A 211 -17.26 3.45 -9.46
CA ILE A 211 -17.21 3.40 -8.00
C ILE A 211 -18.51 3.93 -7.40
N ASP A 212 -18.79 3.52 -6.17
CA ASP A 212 -19.68 4.24 -5.28
C ASP A 212 -18.81 5.07 -4.31
N ILE A 213 -19.02 6.37 -4.25
CA ILE A 213 -18.27 7.26 -3.37
C ILE A 213 -19.24 8.18 -2.64
N ASP A 214 -19.04 8.34 -1.34
CA ASP A 214 -19.82 9.24 -0.53
C ASP A 214 -18.98 9.90 0.56
N GLY A 215 -19.44 11.02 1.03
CA GLY A 215 -18.86 11.82 2.10
C GLY A 215 -19.39 13.26 2.12
N PRO A 216 -19.15 13.95 3.24
CA PRO A 216 -18.32 13.50 4.39
C PRO A 216 -19.00 12.40 5.21
N LEU A 217 -18.23 11.43 5.69
CA LEU A 217 -18.69 10.38 6.58
C LEU A 217 -17.76 10.28 7.79
N ALA A 218 -18.32 10.20 9.00
CA ALA A 218 -17.56 9.79 10.16
C ALA A 218 -17.18 8.31 10.04
N LEU A 219 -16.09 7.89 10.69
CA LEU A 219 -15.57 6.54 10.54
C LEU A 219 -16.59 5.46 10.94
N ASP A 220 -17.32 5.66 12.04
CA ASP A 220 -18.38 4.76 12.50
C ASP A 220 -19.46 4.58 11.41
N VAL A 221 -19.91 5.68 10.80
CA VAL A 221 -20.91 5.61 9.72
C VAL A 221 -20.37 4.93 8.47
N ALA A 222 -19.09 5.08 8.17
CA ALA A 222 -18.50 4.45 7.00
C ALA A 222 -18.43 2.91 7.10
N ILE A 223 -18.21 2.37 8.31
CA ILE A 223 -17.89 0.94 8.50
C ILE A 223 -18.90 0.17 9.35
N ASP A 224 -19.81 0.85 10.05
CA ASP A 224 -20.81 0.23 10.91
C ASP A 224 -22.22 0.54 10.40
N LYS A 225 -22.92 -0.53 10.04
CA LYS A 225 -24.27 -0.44 9.48
C LYS A 225 -25.28 0.07 10.51
N GLU A 226 -25.15 -0.32 11.78
CA GLU A 226 -26.04 0.15 12.85
C GLU A 226 -25.87 1.66 13.06
N ALA A 227 -24.63 2.15 13.09
CA ALA A 227 -24.35 3.59 13.18
C ALA A 227 -24.95 4.38 12.02
N ALA A 228 -24.83 3.86 10.80
CA ALA A 228 -25.43 4.46 9.60
C ALA A 228 -26.96 4.51 9.67
N GLU A 229 -27.61 3.44 10.16
CA GLU A 229 -29.06 3.34 10.33
C GLU A 229 -29.57 4.30 11.42
N ILE A 230 -28.89 4.35 12.59
CA ILE A 230 -29.25 5.26 13.70
C ILE A 230 -29.18 6.74 13.24
N LYS A 231 -28.11 7.09 12.51
CA LYS A 231 -27.93 8.44 11.97
C LYS A 231 -28.77 8.71 10.72
N LYS A 232 -29.51 7.71 10.21
CA LYS A 232 -30.40 7.78 9.04
C LYS A 232 -29.70 8.26 7.76
N ILE A 233 -28.46 7.88 7.58
CA ILE A 233 -27.65 8.24 6.42
C ILE A 233 -28.04 7.35 5.23
N LYS A 234 -28.55 7.96 4.17
CA LYS A 234 -28.89 7.27 2.91
C LYS A 234 -27.67 7.35 1.98
N SER A 235 -26.89 6.29 1.94
CA SER A 235 -25.65 6.22 1.17
C SER A 235 -25.42 4.80 0.65
N PRO A 236 -24.90 4.66 -0.56
CA PRO A 236 -24.49 3.33 -1.06
C PRO A 236 -23.22 2.81 -0.39
N VAL A 237 -22.51 3.65 0.37
CA VAL A 237 -21.21 3.39 1.01
C VAL A 237 -21.34 3.15 2.51
N ALA A 238 -22.23 3.91 3.18
CA ALA A 238 -22.35 3.90 4.63
C ALA A 238 -22.62 2.49 5.19
N GLY A 239 -21.84 2.12 6.21
CA GLY A 239 -21.90 0.82 6.88
C GLY A 239 -21.23 -0.34 6.15
N ASP A 240 -20.67 -0.08 4.94
CA ASP A 240 -20.12 -1.15 4.09
C ASP A 240 -18.99 -0.64 3.16
N ALA A 241 -18.13 0.27 3.64
CA ALA A 241 -17.03 0.80 2.84
C ALA A 241 -15.99 -0.27 2.48
N ASP A 242 -15.51 -0.27 1.23
CA ASP A 242 -14.31 -1.02 0.81
C ASP A 242 -13.05 -0.18 0.96
N CYS A 243 -13.21 1.15 0.79
CA CYS A 243 -12.09 2.08 0.79
C CYS A 243 -12.37 3.26 1.72
N LEU A 244 -11.34 3.72 2.46
CA LEU A 244 -11.39 4.94 3.27
C LEU A 244 -10.33 5.93 2.77
N VAL A 245 -10.74 7.18 2.56
CA VAL A 245 -9.83 8.29 2.23
C VAL A 245 -9.80 9.26 3.40
N PHE A 246 -8.65 9.35 4.05
CA PHE A 246 -8.47 10.20 5.22
C PHE A 246 -8.15 11.66 4.83
N PRO A 247 -8.60 12.65 5.62
CA PRO A 247 -8.40 14.07 5.31
C PRO A 247 -6.95 14.53 5.49
N ASN A 248 -6.17 13.84 6.32
CA ASN A 248 -4.78 14.17 6.63
C ASN A 248 -4.03 12.93 7.10
N ILE A 249 -2.69 13.03 7.14
CA ILE A 249 -1.81 11.92 7.53
C ILE A 249 -2.01 11.48 8.98
N GLU A 250 -2.31 12.43 9.89
CA GLU A 250 -2.47 12.13 11.30
C GLU A 250 -3.63 11.15 11.52
N SER A 251 -4.79 11.41 10.91
CA SER A 251 -5.96 10.54 11.03
C SER A 251 -5.72 9.17 10.39
N GLY A 252 -5.11 9.11 9.20
CA GLY A 252 -4.77 7.86 8.53
C GLY A 252 -3.70 7.06 9.30
N ASN A 253 -2.67 7.72 9.81
CA ASN A 253 -1.61 7.07 10.58
C ASN A 253 -2.09 6.56 11.95
N VAL A 254 -2.93 7.34 12.66
CA VAL A 254 -3.55 6.89 13.92
C VAL A 254 -4.43 5.68 13.67
N PHE A 255 -5.28 5.71 12.64
CA PHE A 255 -6.12 4.56 12.26
C PHE A 255 -5.27 3.32 11.96
N TYR A 256 -4.20 3.46 11.17
CA TYR A 256 -3.24 2.40 10.88
C TYR A 256 -2.65 1.79 12.15
N LYS A 257 -2.11 2.63 13.05
CA LYS A 257 -1.44 2.17 14.27
C LYS A 257 -2.43 1.57 15.28
N THR A 258 -3.62 2.13 15.42
CA THR A 258 -4.67 1.60 16.28
C THR A 258 -5.07 0.18 15.87
N ASN A 259 -5.36 -0.01 14.59
CA ASN A 259 -5.76 -1.33 14.11
C ASN A 259 -4.65 -2.37 14.28
N THR A 260 -3.40 -2.02 13.96
CA THR A 260 -2.29 -2.98 14.03
C THR A 260 -1.83 -3.29 15.45
N LYS A 261 -1.93 -2.32 16.38
CA LYS A 261 -1.40 -2.47 17.73
C LYS A 261 -2.45 -2.80 18.79
N LEU A 262 -3.69 -2.35 18.60
CA LEU A 262 -4.79 -2.56 19.55
C LEU A 262 -5.82 -3.58 19.06
N ALA A 263 -6.07 -3.66 17.73
CA ALA A 263 -7.06 -4.56 17.17
C ALA A 263 -6.46 -5.84 16.51
N ASN A 264 -5.15 -6.07 16.63
CA ASN A 264 -4.44 -7.22 16.06
C ASN A 264 -4.72 -7.45 14.56
N ALA A 265 -4.97 -6.37 13.82
CA ALA A 265 -5.24 -6.46 12.40
C ALA A 265 -3.97 -6.82 11.61
N ARG A 266 -4.11 -7.70 10.64
CA ARG A 266 -3.07 -7.99 9.65
C ARG A 266 -3.09 -6.91 8.56
N GLN A 267 -1.94 -6.65 7.95
CA GLN A 267 -1.84 -5.58 6.96
C GLN A 267 -0.76 -5.84 5.91
N GLY A 268 -0.95 -5.24 4.74
CA GLY A 268 0.07 -5.00 3.73
C GLY A 268 -0.03 -3.56 3.24
N ALA A 269 1.11 -2.93 2.92
CA ALA A 269 1.12 -1.54 2.49
C ALA A 269 2.13 -1.29 1.37
N ILE A 270 1.76 -0.44 0.42
CA ILE A 270 2.62 -0.07 -0.72
C ILE A 270 2.52 1.41 -1.03
N LEU A 271 3.59 1.95 -1.60
CA LEU A 271 3.56 3.24 -2.29
C LEU A 271 3.02 3.05 -3.70
N VAL A 272 2.11 3.90 -4.08
CA VAL A 272 1.47 3.94 -5.40
C VAL A 272 1.58 5.33 -6.02
N GLY A 273 1.38 5.41 -7.34
CA GLY A 273 1.56 6.65 -8.10
C GLY A 273 2.87 6.70 -8.87
N ALA A 274 3.85 5.89 -8.50
CA ALA A 274 5.06 5.65 -9.28
C ALA A 274 4.80 4.67 -10.44
N THR A 275 5.77 4.50 -11.33
CA THR A 275 5.70 3.57 -12.48
C THR A 275 5.65 2.10 -12.07
N ALA A 276 6.06 1.79 -10.84
CA ALA A 276 5.97 0.48 -10.22
C ALA A 276 5.60 0.62 -8.72
N PRO A 277 4.91 -0.35 -8.13
CA PRO A 277 4.65 -0.34 -6.70
C PRO A 277 5.96 -0.43 -5.91
N SER A 278 5.97 0.20 -4.74
CA SER A 278 7.15 0.20 -3.88
C SER A 278 6.77 -0.18 -2.46
N VAL A 279 7.41 -1.20 -1.90
CA VAL A 279 7.20 -1.60 -0.52
C VAL A 279 8.01 -0.70 0.39
N LEU A 280 7.31 0.07 1.22
CA LEU A 280 7.87 0.91 2.26
C LEU A 280 7.50 0.34 3.63
N SER A 281 8.39 -0.47 4.20
CA SER A 281 8.22 -1.03 5.53
C SER A 281 8.99 -0.25 6.58
N SER A 282 8.38 -0.11 7.76
CA SER A 282 9.06 0.41 8.94
C SER A 282 10.04 -0.65 9.51
N ARG A 283 11.08 -0.20 10.22
CA ARG A 283 11.95 -1.12 10.98
C ARG A 283 11.19 -1.91 12.06
N GLY A 284 10.11 -1.32 12.58
CA GLY A 284 9.26 -1.96 13.59
C GLY A 284 8.13 -2.82 13.03
N ASP A 285 8.04 -3.00 11.71
CA ASP A 285 7.05 -3.89 11.11
C ASP A 285 7.51 -5.35 11.22
N SER A 286 6.55 -6.23 11.51
CA SER A 286 6.82 -7.67 11.57
C SER A 286 7.22 -8.22 10.19
N VAL A 287 7.85 -9.39 10.20
CA VAL A 287 8.16 -10.14 8.97
C VAL A 287 6.88 -10.41 8.17
N ASP A 288 5.77 -10.74 8.85
CA ASP A 288 4.50 -11.01 8.20
C ASP A 288 3.91 -9.75 7.54
N ALA A 289 4.02 -8.57 8.17
CA ALA A 289 3.57 -7.32 7.55
C ALA A 289 4.40 -6.98 6.29
N LYS A 290 5.70 -7.27 6.30
CA LYS A 290 6.56 -7.14 5.12
C LYS A 290 6.17 -8.14 4.03
N LEU A 291 5.91 -9.40 4.38
CA LEU A 291 5.45 -10.44 3.46
C LEU A 291 4.11 -10.08 2.82
N ASN A 292 3.14 -9.60 3.63
CA ASN A 292 1.86 -9.12 3.12
C ASN A 292 2.04 -7.96 2.12
N SER A 293 2.98 -7.04 2.41
CA SER A 293 3.27 -5.90 1.53
C SER A 293 3.94 -6.35 0.23
N ILE A 294 4.81 -7.35 0.27
CA ILE A 294 5.41 -7.98 -0.93
C ILE A 294 4.30 -8.61 -1.78
N ALA A 295 3.39 -9.38 -1.17
CA ALA A 295 2.28 -10.00 -1.89
C ALA A 295 1.34 -8.97 -2.52
N LEU A 296 1.00 -7.91 -1.79
CA LEU A 296 0.19 -6.81 -2.31
C LEU A 296 0.88 -6.09 -3.48
N ALA A 297 2.19 -5.83 -3.37
CA ALA A 297 2.97 -5.24 -4.46
C ALA A 297 3.01 -6.15 -5.68
N ALA A 298 3.22 -7.46 -5.50
CA ALA A 298 3.22 -8.44 -6.57
C ALA A 298 1.85 -8.55 -7.28
N LEU A 299 0.76 -8.48 -6.51
CA LEU A 299 -0.61 -8.45 -7.07
C LEU A 299 -0.86 -7.20 -7.92
N PHE A 300 -0.32 -6.05 -7.50
CA PHE A 300 -0.57 -4.77 -8.15
C PHE A 300 0.45 -4.43 -9.26
N ALA A 301 1.62 -5.05 -9.29
CA ALA A 301 2.62 -4.87 -10.34
C ALA A 301 2.08 -5.31 -11.71
N LYS A 302 2.40 -4.50 -12.74
CA LYS A 302 1.94 -4.74 -14.12
C LYS A 302 2.84 -5.73 -14.86
#